data_341115808b7d50dcc33b9a47d59f87d4
#
_entry.id   341115808b7d50dcc33b9a47d59f87d4
#
_cell.length_a   1.000
_cell.length_b   1.000
_cell.length_c   1.000
_cell.angle_alpha   90.00
_cell.angle_beta   90.00
_cell.angle_gamma   90.00
#
_symmetry.space_group_name_H-M   'P 1'
#
loop_
_entity.id
_entity.type
_entity.pdbx_description
1 polymer ?
#
loop_
_entity_poly.entity_id
_entity_poly.type
_entity_poly.pdbx_seq_one_letter_code
_entity_poly.pdbx_strand_id
1 'polypeptide(L)'
;MKTFAISKIAKTAIFAAVAAALSLGVAAGTAEAAGGTMYGDPAAAAQWWRHQNYDDCAIMASADVVGQMTGREPTEEAIIKMAQSTPSTVHPGSIYMKPVKGSATSGMGTATADLPELLKQYGVRAVISDKESAGKTGVPAGIEGLERLLGSGHKVIVSLNAEMIWHQPIENKDKDGNPRSDHAVVVTGIDTATNVVHLNDSGTKEGKDEQVPLKLFLQAWATSDERVVVTT
;
A
#
# COMPACT_ATOMS: atom_id res chain seq x y z
N MET A 1 28.30 -66.02 21.47
CA MET A 1 29.51 -66.06 22.33
C MET A 1 29.68 -64.70 22.98
N LYS A 2 29.66 -64.75 24.36
CA LYS A 2 30.20 -63.81 25.35
C LYS A 2 29.59 -62.39 25.34
N THR A 3 28.53 -62.21 26.09
CA THR A 3 28.32 -61.54 27.41
C THR A 3 29.54 -60.82 27.99
N PHE A 4 29.35 -59.54 28.36
CA PHE A 4 29.75 -59.03 29.69
C PHE A 4 28.96 -57.74 30.01
N ALA A 5 28.20 -57.85 31.11
CA ALA A 5 27.60 -56.73 31.84
C ALA A 5 28.50 -56.42 33.06
N ILE A 6 28.56 -55.19 33.53
CA ILE A 6 28.84 -54.77 34.91
C ILE A 6 28.48 -53.25 34.96
N SER A 7 27.45 -52.82 35.65
CA SER A 7 27.20 -52.61 37.06
C SER A 7 27.67 -51.24 37.60
N LYS A 8 26.66 -50.45 37.95
CA LYS A 8 26.47 -49.49 39.06
C LYS A 8 27.70 -48.90 39.75
N ILE A 9 27.67 -47.58 39.98
CA ILE A 9 27.66 -47.02 41.35
C ILE A 9 27.22 -45.55 41.31
N ALA A 10 26.21 -45.20 42.11
CA ALA A 10 25.78 -43.86 42.45
C ALA A 10 26.76 -43.26 43.50
N LYS A 11 27.06 -42.00 43.38
CA LYS A 11 27.51 -41.17 44.52
C LYS A 11 26.89 -39.80 44.44
N THR A 12 25.94 -39.57 45.36
CA THR A 12 25.37 -38.30 45.74
C THR A 12 26.47 -37.45 46.42
N ALA A 13 26.71 -36.26 45.93
CA ALA A 13 27.46 -35.25 46.65
C ALA A 13 26.61 -33.97 46.65
N ILE A 14 26.10 -33.62 47.79
CA ILE A 14 25.45 -32.36 48.11
C ILE A 14 26.56 -31.33 48.32
N PHE A 15 26.64 -30.31 47.49
CA PHE A 15 27.39 -29.08 47.77
C PHE A 15 26.40 -27.92 47.85
N ALA A 16 26.25 -27.41 49.04
CA ALA A 16 25.64 -26.13 49.30
C ALA A 16 26.63 -25.05 48.82
N ALA A 17 26.27 -24.30 47.80
CA ALA A 17 27.00 -23.11 47.38
C ALA A 17 26.13 -21.89 47.68
N VAL A 18 26.67 -21.06 48.58
CA VAL A 18 26.16 -19.74 48.91
C VAL A 18 26.20 -18.87 47.69
N ALA A 19 25.04 -18.45 47.21
CA ALA A 19 24.94 -17.49 46.12
C ALA A 19 25.09 -16.07 46.70
N ALA A 20 26.23 -15.45 46.51
CA ALA A 20 26.39 -14.02 46.66
C ALA A 20 25.70 -13.33 45.48
N ALA A 21 24.60 -12.67 45.72
CA ALA A 21 23.92 -11.83 44.74
C ALA A 21 24.73 -10.57 44.47
N LEU A 22 25.54 -10.56 43.46
CA LEU A 22 26.03 -9.33 42.83
C LEU A 22 24.90 -8.78 41.95
N SER A 23 24.16 -7.83 42.49
CA SER A 23 23.26 -7.00 41.74
C SER A 23 24.09 -6.05 40.86
N LEU A 24 24.46 -6.53 39.66
CA LEU A 24 24.82 -5.65 38.58
C LEU A 24 23.51 -4.94 38.18
N GLY A 25 23.35 -3.72 38.59
CA GLY A 25 22.37 -2.78 38.10
C GLY A 25 22.61 -2.59 36.58
N VAL A 26 21.96 -3.39 35.77
CA VAL A 26 21.75 -3.04 34.37
C VAL A 26 20.82 -1.83 34.44
N ALA A 27 21.39 -0.63 34.28
CA ALA A 27 20.60 0.50 33.86
C ALA A 27 19.99 0.09 32.53
N ALA A 28 18.75 -0.36 32.57
CA ALA A 28 17.91 -0.39 31.39
C ALA A 28 17.79 1.07 30.97
N GLY A 29 18.71 1.50 30.09
CA GLY A 29 18.49 2.67 29.30
C GLY A 29 17.14 2.43 28.66
N THR A 30 16.13 3.18 29.04
CA THR A 30 14.93 3.36 28.27
C THR A 30 15.43 3.83 26.91
N ALA A 31 15.54 2.92 25.93
CA ALA A 31 15.52 3.36 24.55
C ALA A 31 14.22 4.16 24.46
N GLU A 32 14.35 5.50 24.42
CA GLU A 32 13.25 6.32 23.96
C GLU A 32 12.85 5.69 22.63
N ALA A 33 11.67 5.07 22.59
CA ALA A 33 11.06 4.68 21.35
C ALA A 33 11.07 5.95 20.52
N ALA A 34 11.77 5.93 19.39
CA ALA A 34 11.77 7.05 18.46
C ALA A 34 10.31 7.42 18.27
N GLY A 35 9.95 8.65 18.72
CA GLY A 35 8.56 9.07 18.92
C GLY A 35 7.87 9.29 17.58
N GLY A 36 7.62 8.20 16.84
CA GLY A 36 6.91 8.19 15.57
C GLY A 36 5.52 7.58 15.72
N THR A 37 4.68 7.85 14.75
CA THR A 37 3.30 7.40 14.69
C THR A 37 3.09 6.58 13.42
N MET A 38 2.38 5.44 13.53
CA MET A 38 1.82 4.75 12.39
C MET A 38 0.46 5.37 12.08
N TYR A 39 0.33 6.01 10.93
CA TYR A 39 -0.95 6.45 10.38
C TYR A 39 -1.50 5.37 9.46
N GLY A 40 -2.77 5.00 9.60
CA GLY A 40 -3.37 3.88 8.87
C GLY A 40 -3.16 2.53 9.56
N ASP A 41 -3.52 1.44 8.86
CA ASP A 41 -3.40 0.07 9.34
C ASP A 41 -2.97 -0.87 8.20
N PRO A 42 -1.66 -0.92 7.87
CA PRO A 42 -1.15 -1.76 6.80
C PRO A 42 -1.45 -3.25 7.00
N ALA A 43 -1.38 -3.72 8.26
CA ALA A 43 -1.62 -5.13 8.58
C ALA A 43 -3.05 -5.55 8.25
N ALA A 44 -4.03 -4.72 8.62
CA ALA A 44 -5.44 -4.98 8.27
C ALA A 44 -5.71 -4.82 6.77
N ALA A 45 -5.03 -3.87 6.10
CA ALA A 45 -5.21 -3.63 4.67
C ALA A 45 -4.58 -4.71 3.79
N ALA A 46 -3.48 -5.32 4.20
CA ALA A 46 -2.71 -6.30 3.42
C ALA A 46 -3.52 -7.52 2.97
N GLN A 47 -4.61 -7.88 3.65
CA GLN A 47 -5.48 -8.98 3.25
C GLN A 47 -6.25 -8.71 1.95
N TRP A 48 -6.42 -7.46 1.57
CA TRP A 48 -7.17 -7.01 0.40
C TRP A 48 -6.30 -6.81 -0.83
N TRP A 49 -4.98 -6.96 -0.70
CA TRP A 49 -4.08 -6.92 -1.84
C TRP A 49 -4.26 -8.12 -2.76
N ARG A 50 -4.30 -7.85 -4.07
CA ARG A 50 -4.25 -8.87 -5.14
C ARG A 50 -3.33 -8.39 -6.24
N HIS A 51 -2.56 -9.32 -6.80
CA HIS A 51 -1.77 -9.04 -7.99
C HIS A 51 -2.68 -8.96 -9.22
N GLN A 52 -2.53 -7.91 -10.01
CA GLN A 52 -3.29 -7.73 -11.26
C GLN A 52 -2.81 -8.68 -12.36
N ASN A 53 -3.73 -9.09 -13.23
CA ASN A 53 -3.41 -9.91 -14.41
C ASN A 53 -3.48 -9.09 -15.71
N TYR A 54 -4.01 -7.87 -15.67
CA TYR A 54 -4.18 -6.98 -16.79
C TYR A 54 -3.56 -5.62 -16.51
N ASP A 55 -3.63 -4.71 -17.46
CA ASP A 55 -3.23 -3.32 -17.27
C ASP A 55 -4.38 -2.53 -16.63
N ASP A 56 -4.59 -2.76 -15.34
CA ASP A 56 -5.76 -2.30 -14.59
C ASP A 56 -5.48 -1.91 -13.14
N CYS A 57 -4.28 -1.39 -12.86
CA CYS A 57 -3.85 -1.00 -11.51
C CYS A 57 -4.87 -0.14 -10.75
N ALA A 58 -5.48 0.86 -11.41
CA ALA A 58 -6.49 1.72 -10.81
C ALA A 58 -7.79 0.97 -10.47
N ILE A 59 -8.15 -0.03 -11.30
CA ILE A 59 -9.28 -0.92 -11.05
C ILE A 59 -8.99 -1.80 -9.83
N MET A 60 -7.79 -2.39 -9.75
CA MET A 60 -7.40 -3.24 -8.63
C MET A 60 -7.21 -2.46 -7.33
N ALA A 61 -6.66 -1.24 -7.39
CA ALA A 61 -6.64 -0.35 -6.24
C ALA A 61 -8.07 -0.01 -5.73
N SER A 62 -9.04 0.10 -6.66
CA SER A 62 -10.45 0.29 -6.29
C SER A 62 -11.06 -0.98 -5.68
N ALA A 63 -10.71 -2.18 -6.17
CA ALA A 63 -11.15 -3.45 -5.58
C ALA A 63 -10.67 -3.60 -4.12
N ASP A 64 -9.40 -3.28 -3.90
CA ASP A 64 -8.80 -3.26 -2.55
C ASP A 64 -9.56 -2.31 -1.63
N VAL A 65 -9.79 -1.06 -2.04
CA VAL A 65 -10.57 -0.07 -1.25
C VAL A 65 -11.99 -0.57 -0.98
N VAL A 66 -12.66 -1.19 -1.95
CA VAL A 66 -13.99 -1.80 -1.74
C VAL A 66 -13.91 -2.89 -0.67
N GLY A 67 -12.89 -3.76 -0.74
CA GLY A 67 -12.63 -4.79 0.28
C GLY A 67 -12.47 -4.19 1.67
N GLN A 68 -11.61 -3.18 1.80
CA GLN A 68 -11.35 -2.49 3.06
C GLN A 68 -12.60 -1.82 3.65
N MET A 69 -13.47 -1.24 2.79
CA MET A 69 -14.65 -0.49 3.24
C MET A 69 -15.87 -1.37 3.51
N THR A 70 -16.02 -2.48 2.78
CA THR A 70 -17.25 -3.29 2.81
C THR A 70 -17.05 -4.68 3.39
N GLY A 71 -15.81 -5.13 3.59
CA GLY A 71 -15.48 -6.50 3.98
C GLY A 71 -15.68 -7.51 2.85
N ARG A 72 -15.87 -7.06 1.60
CA ARG A 72 -16.06 -7.90 0.42
C ARG A 72 -15.32 -7.30 -0.77
N GLU A 73 -14.22 -7.89 -1.12
CA GLU A 73 -13.45 -7.50 -2.29
C GLU A 73 -14.03 -8.14 -3.55
N PRO A 74 -14.33 -7.37 -4.62
CA PRO A 74 -14.70 -7.95 -5.90
C PRO A 74 -13.49 -8.64 -6.54
N THR A 75 -13.73 -9.72 -7.31
CA THR A 75 -12.67 -10.30 -8.14
C THR A 75 -12.28 -9.34 -9.25
N GLU A 76 -11.06 -9.48 -9.79
CA GLU A 76 -10.57 -8.66 -10.91
C GLU A 76 -11.56 -8.67 -12.10
N GLU A 77 -12.07 -9.84 -12.48
CA GLU A 77 -13.05 -9.93 -13.58
C GLU A 77 -14.37 -9.22 -13.24
N ALA A 78 -14.82 -9.29 -11.99
CA ALA A 78 -16.07 -8.65 -11.57
C ALA A 78 -15.95 -7.13 -11.60
N ILE A 79 -14.85 -6.57 -11.10
CA ILE A 79 -14.65 -5.11 -11.10
C ILE A 79 -14.34 -4.57 -12.49
N ILE A 80 -13.60 -5.31 -13.34
CA ILE A 80 -13.41 -4.99 -14.75
C ILE A 80 -14.77 -4.93 -15.47
N LYS A 81 -15.62 -5.92 -15.27
CA LYS A 81 -16.97 -5.95 -15.86
C LYS A 81 -17.81 -4.75 -15.41
N MET A 82 -17.74 -4.38 -14.14
CA MET A 82 -18.41 -3.19 -13.61
C MET A 82 -17.87 -1.93 -14.30
N ALA A 83 -16.57 -1.77 -14.36
CA ALA A 83 -15.92 -0.61 -14.99
C ALA A 83 -16.22 -0.52 -16.49
N GLN A 84 -16.33 -1.65 -17.19
CA GLN A 84 -16.73 -1.70 -18.60
C GLN A 84 -18.21 -1.37 -18.83
N SER A 85 -19.06 -1.54 -17.85
CA SER A 85 -20.48 -1.21 -17.91
C SER A 85 -20.82 0.19 -17.37
N THR A 86 -19.86 0.85 -16.74
CA THR A 86 -20.05 2.19 -16.17
C THR A 86 -19.45 3.24 -17.12
N PRO A 87 -20.25 4.24 -17.54
CA PRO A 87 -19.75 5.32 -18.40
C PRO A 87 -18.64 6.10 -17.70
N SER A 88 -17.58 6.45 -18.45
CA SER A 88 -16.56 7.38 -17.98
C SER A 88 -17.14 8.80 -17.84
N THR A 89 -16.66 9.54 -16.86
CA THR A 89 -17.02 10.93 -16.64
C THR A 89 -16.08 11.91 -17.35
N VAL A 90 -14.94 11.41 -17.88
CA VAL A 90 -13.86 12.25 -18.43
C VAL A 90 -13.56 11.99 -19.89
N HIS A 91 -14.07 10.89 -20.46
CA HIS A 91 -13.91 10.57 -21.89
C HIS A 91 -15.11 9.80 -22.42
N PRO A 92 -15.33 9.77 -23.76
CA PRO A 92 -16.34 8.90 -24.36
C PRO A 92 -16.05 7.41 -24.07
N GLY A 93 -17.11 6.65 -23.76
CA GLY A 93 -17.02 5.20 -23.50
C GLY A 93 -17.13 4.86 -22.03
N SER A 94 -16.61 3.71 -21.64
CA SER A 94 -16.66 3.18 -20.28
C SER A 94 -15.40 3.52 -19.51
N ILE A 95 -15.47 3.40 -18.16
CA ILE A 95 -14.35 3.64 -17.25
C ILE A 95 -13.11 2.83 -17.63
N TYR A 96 -13.28 1.55 -18.01
CA TYR A 96 -12.16 0.70 -18.41
C TYR A 96 -12.38 0.13 -19.81
N MET A 97 -11.40 0.41 -20.67
CA MET A 97 -11.30 -0.18 -22.01
C MET A 97 -10.13 -1.15 -22.02
N LYS A 98 -10.48 -2.45 -21.98
CA LYS A 98 -9.47 -3.51 -22.00
C LYS A 98 -8.61 -3.42 -23.28
N PRO A 99 -7.28 -3.52 -23.16
CA PRO A 99 -6.40 -3.56 -24.32
C PRO A 99 -6.79 -4.66 -25.31
N VAL A 100 -6.84 -4.34 -26.59
CA VAL A 100 -7.04 -5.34 -27.65
C VAL A 100 -5.66 -5.84 -28.07
N LYS A 101 -5.44 -7.15 -27.99
CA LYS A 101 -4.18 -7.78 -28.36
C LYS A 101 -3.73 -7.35 -29.77
N GLY A 102 -2.55 -6.81 -29.87
CA GLY A 102 -1.95 -6.37 -31.14
C GLY A 102 -2.30 -4.94 -31.57
N SER A 103 -3.03 -4.18 -30.74
CA SER A 103 -3.28 -2.75 -30.97
C SER A 103 -2.50 -1.89 -29.99
N ALA A 104 -1.58 -1.08 -30.49
CA ALA A 104 -0.80 -0.15 -29.66
C ALA A 104 -1.62 1.04 -29.12
N THR A 105 -2.88 1.20 -29.59
CA THR A 105 -3.72 2.36 -29.27
C THR A 105 -5.02 2.01 -28.56
N SER A 106 -5.28 0.72 -28.34
CA SER A 106 -6.47 0.27 -27.64
C SER A 106 -6.15 -0.05 -26.17
N GLY A 107 -7.08 0.30 -25.30
CA GLY A 107 -6.93 0.05 -23.88
C GLY A 107 -6.02 1.08 -23.24
N MET A 108 -6.57 2.25 -22.93
CA MET A 108 -5.81 3.34 -22.30
C MET A 108 -5.83 3.25 -20.78
N GLY A 109 -6.09 2.06 -20.22
CA GLY A 109 -6.23 1.91 -18.79
C GLY A 109 -7.47 2.61 -18.24
N THR A 110 -7.36 3.17 -17.06
CA THR A 110 -8.45 3.86 -16.36
C THR A 110 -7.99 5.24 -15.92
N ALA A 111 -8.77 6.27 -16.26
CA ALA A 111 -8.53 7.60 -15.71
C ALA A 111 -8.82 7.62 -14.20
N THR A 112 -7.85 8.08 -13.40
CA THR A 112 -8.02 8.18 -11.94
C THR A 112 -9.25 8.99 -11.55
N ALA A 113 -9.64 9.97 -12.40
CA ALA A 113 -10.83 10.79 -12.18
C ALA A 113 -12.16 10.01 -12.24
N ASP A 114 -12.16 8.82 -12.84
CA ASP A 114 -13.34 7.94 -12.90
C ASP A 114 -13.48 7.03 -11.67
N LEU A 115 -12.45 6.90 -10.84
CA LEU A 115 -12.47 5.98 -9.69
C LEU A 115 -13.57 6.31 -8.66
N PRO A 116 -13.90 7.57 -8.37
CA PRO A 116 -15.05 7.86 -7.50
C PRO A 116 -16.37 7.29 -8.04
N GLU A 117 -16.60 7.32 -9.36
CA GLU A 117 -17.80 6.75 -9.96
C GLU A 117 -17.79 5.21 -9.93
N LEU A 118 -16.62 4.58 -10.14
CA LEU A 118 -16.46 3.14 -9.98
C LEU A 118 -16.73 2.68 -8.54
N LEU A 119 -16.12 3.35 -7.56
CA LEU A 119 -16.29 3.05 -6.13
C LEU A 119 -17.75 3.19 -5.71
N LYS A 120 -18.47 4.20 -6.23
CA LYS A 120 -19.88 4.41 -5.99
C LYS A 120 -20.75 3.21 -6.41
N GLN A 121 -20.39 2.45 -7.46
CA GLN A 121 -21.11 1.24 -7.86
C GLN A 121 -21.09 0.16 -6.76
N TYR A 122 -20.14 0.24 -5.85
CA TYR A 122 -19.99 -0.64 -4.68
C TYR A 122 -20.45 0.00 -3.37
N GLY A 123 -21.13 1.17 -3.45
CA GLY A 123 -21.63 1.89 -2.28
C GLY A 123 -20.54 2.66 -1.52
N VAL A 124 -19.33 2.76 -2.07
CA VAL A 124 -18.22 3.52 -1.48
C VAL A 124 -18.19 4.91 -2.08
N ARG A 125 -18.36 5.93 -1.25
CA ARG A 125 -18.20 7.33 -1.68
C ARG A 125 -16.74 7.72 -1.62
N ALA A 126 -16.30 8.46 -2.63
CA ALA A 126 -14.94 8.96 -2.71
C ALA A 126 -14.88 10.30 -3.46
N VAL A 127 -13.82 11.04 -3.22
CA VAL A 127 -13.51 12.31 -3.88
C VAL A 127 -12.11 12.24 -4.45
N ILE A 128 -11.94 12.71 -5.68
CA ILE A 128 -10.62 12.94 -6.26
C ILE A 128 -10.13 14.34 -5.91
N SER A 129 -8.85 14.46 -5.60
CA SER A 129 -8.17 15.72 -5.34
C SER A 129 -6.71 15.64 -5.73
N ASP A 130 -6.07 16.77 -5.82
CA ASP A 130 -4.64 16.95 -5.99
C ASP A 130 -4.21 18.25 -5.29
N LYS A 131 -2.93 18.58 -5.36
CA LYS A 131 -2.38 19.77 -4.70
C LYS A 131 -3.05 21.07 -5.13
N GLU A 132 -3.42 21.18 -6.41
CA GLU A 132 -4.07 22.40 -6.95
C GLU A 132 -5.55 22.48 -6.52
N SER A 133 -6.24 21.36 -6.50
CA SER A 133 -7.68 21.29 -6.21
C SER A 133 -8.03 21.17 -4.72
N ALA A 134 -7.04 20.95 -3.85
CA ALA A 134 -7.22 20.73 -2.40
C ALA A 134 -8.11 21.79 -1.74
N GLY A 135 -7.92 23.06 -2.08
CA GLY A 135 -8.73 24.15 -1.55
C GLY A 135 -10.23 24.14 -1.98
N LYS A 136 -10.53 23.48 -3.11
CA LYS A 136 -11.90 23.35 -3.64
C LYS A 136 -12.59 22.08 -3.12
N THR A 137 -11.84 21.00 -3.01
CA THR A 137 -12.35 19.70 -2.60
C THR A 137 -12.47 19.56 -1.09
N GLY A 138 -11.72 20.35 -0.33
CA GLY A 138 -11.57 20.23 1.12
C GLY A 138 -10.69 19.05 1.54
N VAL A 139 -10.10 18.33 0.58
CA VAL A 139 -9.16 17.23 0.86
C VAL A 139 -7.78 17.83 1.12
N PRO A 140 -7.18 17.56 2.28
CA PRO A 140 -5.85 18.11 2.60
C PRO A 140 -4.78 17.53 1.67
N ALA A 141 -3.88 18.39 1.17
CA ALA A 141 -2.75 18.01 0.32
C ALA A 141 -1.48 17.74 1.12
N GLY A 142 -0.48 17.18 0.46
CA GLY A 142 0.83 16.90 1.00
C GLY A 142 0.87 15.74 1.97
N ILE A 143 2.07 15.45 2.47
CA ILE A 143 2.27 14.31 3.37
C ILE A 143 1.48 14.43 4.67
N GLU A 144 1.47 15.60 5.29
CA GLU A 144 0.69 15.83 6.51
C GLU A 144 -0.83 15.67 6.27
N GLY A 145 -1.29 16.01 5.05
CA GLY A 145 -2.66 15.76 4.62
C GLY A 145 -2.95 14.28 4.53
N LEU A 146 -2.05 13.52 3.90
CA LEU A 146 -2.16 12.08 3.74
C LEU A 146 -2.15 11.35 5.09
N GLU A 147 -1.26 11.74 6.01
CA GLU A 147 -1.21 11.24 7.38
C GLU A 147 -2.55 11.45 8.11
N ARG A 148 -3.12 12.65 8.03
CA ARG A 148 -4.43 12.95 8.65
C ARG A 148 -5.55 12.08 8.06
N LEU A 149 -5.58 11.90 6.75
CA LEU A 149 -6.59 11.06 6.08
C LEU A 149 -6.50 9.61 6.54
N LEU A 150 -5.30 9.03 6.53
CA LEU A 150 -5.06 7.67 7.00
C LEU A 150 -5.36 7.51 8.49
N GLY A 151 -4.89 8.45 9.32
CA GLY A 151 -5.14 8.47 10.76
C GLY A 151 -6.62 8.62 11.13
N SER A 152 -7.43 9.20 10.24
CA SER A 152 -8.90 9.30 10.39
C SER A 152 -9.65 8.09 9.80
N GLY A 153 -8.93 7.09 9.28
CA GLY A 153 -9.50 5.84 8.78
C GLY A 153 -9.95 5.87 7.32
N HIS A 154 -9.74 6.99 6.60
CA HIS A 154 -10.01 7.06 5.16
C HIS A 154 -9.10 6.10 4.39
N LYS A 155 -9.60 5.57 3.28
CA LYS A 155 -8.81 4.78 2.33
C LYS A 155 -8.39 5.69 1.19
N VAL A 156 -7.13 5.56 0.78
CA VAL A 156 -6.53 6.51 -0.16
C VAL A 156 -5.84 5.75 -1.29
N ILE A 157 -6.29 6.00 -2.52
CA ILE A 157 -5.59 5.61 -3.74
C ILE A 157 -4.75 6.81 -4.18
N VAL A 158 -3.50 6.60 -4.53
CA VAL A 158 -2.63 7.63 -5.09
C VAL A 158 -2.22 7.28 -6.52
N SER A 159 -1.98 8.30 -7.33
CA SER A 159 -1.32 8.13 -8.63
C SER A 159 0.15 8.48 -8.50
N LEU A 160 1.03 7.64 -9.00
CA LEU A 160 2.48 7.83 -8.91
C LEU A 160 3.20 7.26 -10.15
N ASN A 161 4.49 7.52 -10.27
CA ASN A 161 5.31 6.88 -11.29
C ASN A 161 5.81 5.52 -10.75
N ALA A 162 5.41 4.44 -11.41
CA ALA A 162 5.73 3.07 -11.00
C ALA A 162 7.21 2.76 -11.07
N GLU A 163 7.86 3.14 -12.16
CA GLU A 163 9.28 2.81 -12.39
C GLU A 163 10.18 3.38 -11.29
N MET A 164 9.80 4.54 -10.72
CA MET A 164 10.55 5.10 -9.58
C MET A 164 10.47 4.19 -8.36
N ILE A 165 9.26 3.70 -8.03
CA ILE A 165 9.04 2.79 -6.89
C ILE A 165 9.74 1.46 -7.13
N TRP A 166 9.64 0.92 -8.33
CA TRP A 166 10.21 -0.38 -8.70
C TRP A 166 11.71 -0.34 -9.08
N HIS A 167 12.35 0.85 -8.98
CA HIS A 167 13.75 1.05 -9.36
C HIS A 167 14.06 0.62 -10.81
N GLN A 168 13.12 0.87 -11.72
CA GLN A 168 13.24 0.59 -13.14
C GLN A 168 13.58 1.85 -13.94
N PRO A 169 14.11 1.73 -15.16
CA PRO A 169 14.26 2.87 -16.05
C PRO A 169 12.92 3.55 -16.32
N ILE A 170 12.86 4.87 -16.15
CA ILE A 170 11.63 5.64 -16.33
C ILE A 170 11.29 5.73 -17.83
N GLU A 171 10.18 5.13 -18.21
CA GLU A 171 9.66 5.09 -19.59
C GLU A 171 8.59 6.16 -19.82
N ASN A 172 7.67 6.36 -18.85
CA ASN A 172 6.60 7.33 -18.97
C ASN A 172 7.07 8.74 -18.62
N LYS A 173 7.18 9.59 -19.64
CA LYS A 173 7.68 10.97 -19.53
C LYS A 173 6.78 11.95 -20.25
N ASP A 174 6.81 13.21 -19.80
CA ASP A 174 6.21 14.30 -20.53
C ASP A 174 7.08 14.74 -21.73
N LYS A 175 6.60 15.75 -22.49
CA LYS A 175 7.30 16.32 -23.64
C LYS A 175 8.66 16.96 -23.28
N ASP A 176 8.88 17.30 -22.04
CA ASP A 176 10.11 17.94 -21.53
C ASP A 176 11.05 16.89 -20.88
N GLY A 177 10.66 15.61 -20.89
CA GLY A 177 11.44 14.48 -20.38
C GLY A 177 11.29 14.23 -18.89
N ASN A 178 10.36 14.91 -18.20
CA ASN A 178 10.09 14.67 -16.79
C ASN A 178 9.24 13.42 -16.58
N PRO A 179 9.47 12.65 -15.51
CA PRO A 179 8.63 11.51 -15.16
C PRO A 179 7.16 11.90 -15.02
N ARG A 180 6.27 11.05 -15.53
CA ARG A 180 4.81 11.16 -15.35
C ARG A 180 4.28 9.97 -14.60
N SER A 181 3.23 10.21 -13.85
CA SER A 181 2.45 9.17 -13.19
C SER A 181 1.76 8.27 -14.22
N ASP A 182 1.83 6.98 -14.01
CA ASP A 182 1.28 5.93 -14.85
C ASP A 182 0.67 4.76 -14.06
N HIS A 183 0.75 4.83 -12.74
CA HIS A 183 0.34 3.78 -11.84
C HIS A 183 -0.53 4.28 -10.70
N ALA A 184 -1.41 3.40 -10.20
CA ALA A 184 -2.26 3.67 -9.06
C ALA A 184 -2.08 2.58 -8.00
N VAL A 185 -1.86 3.00 -6.75
CA VAL A 185 -1.68 2.11 -5.60
C VAL A 185 -2.52 2.58 -4.41
N VAL A 186 -2.80 1.70 -3.46
CA VAL A 186 -3.45 2.07 -2.21
C VAL A 186 -2.39 2.36 -1.15
N VAL A 187 -2.41 3.55 -0.57
CA VAL A 187 -1.60 3.85 0.60
C VAL A 187 -2.31 3.29 1.82
N THR A 188 -1.67 2.35 2.50
CA THR A 188 -2.25 1.63 3.65
C THR A 188 -1.73 2.13 4.98
N GLY A 189 -0.55 2.78 4.99
CA GLY A 189 0.00 3.40 6.19
C GLY A 189 1.25 4.25 5.94
N ILE A 190 1.56 5.09 6.91
CA ILE A 190 2.80 5.87 6.97
C ILE A 190 3.39 5.70 8.37
N ASP A 191 4.58 5.12 8.43
CA ASP A 191 5.37 5.02 9.66
C ASP A 191 6.37 6.18 9.73
N THR A 192 6.09 7.15 10.59
CA THR A 192 6.94 8.32 10.77
C THR A 192 8.17 8.03 11.64
N ALA A 193 8.19 6.90 12.39
CA ALA A 193 9.37 6.49 13.15
C ALA A 193 10.49 5.99 12.23
N THR A 194 10.11 5.26 11.18
CA THR A 194 11.05 4.66 10.21
C THR A 194 11.11 5.41 8.89
N ASN A 195 10.24 6.41 8.67
CA ASN A 195 10.07 7.13 7.40
C ASN A 195 9.77 6.19 6.24
N VAL A 196 8.80 5.30 6.44
CA VAL A 196 8.33 4.31 5.47
C VAL A 196 6.85 4.55 5.15
N VAL A 197 6.51 4.44 3.88
CA VAL A 197 5.13 4.39 3.39
C VAL A 197 4.80 2.94 3.02
N HIS A 198 3.66 2.47 3.50
CA HIS A 198 3.12 1.15 3.23
C HIS A 198 2.11 1.21 2.09
N LEU A 199 2.26 0.38 1.10
CA LEU A 199 1.41 0.33 -0.09
C LEU A 199 0.81 -1.07 -0.29
N ASN A 200 -0.39 -1.13 -0.82
CA ASN A 200 -0.86 -2.29 -1.57
C ASN A 200 -0.72 -1.94 -3.06
N ASP A 201 0.29 -2.52 -3.69
CA ASP A 201 0.60 -2.36 -5.11
C ASP A 201 0.23 -3.62 -5.89
N SER A 202 -0.78 -3.55 -6.73
CA SER A 202 -1.23 -4.68 -7.54
C SER A 202 -0.30 -4.99 -8.73
N GLY A 203 0.58 -4.08 -9.10
CA GLY A 203 1.47 -4.19 -10.25
C GLY A 203 2.65 -5.14 -10.05
N THR A 204 2.99 -5.48 -8.81
CA THR A 204 4.08 -6.41 -8.50
C THR A 204 3.62 -7.57 -7.63
N LYS A 205 4.31 -8.70 -7.73
CA LYS A 205 4.02 -9.89 -6.90
C LYS A 205 4.36 -9.66 -5.42
N GLU A 206 5.29 -8.78 -5.17
CA GLU A 206 5.77 -8.37 -3.86
C GLU A 206 5.03 -7.16 -3.29
N GLY A 207 4.02 -6.65 -4.02
CA GLY A 207 3.32 -5.40 -3.70
C GLY A 207 2.32 -5.46 -2.53
N LYS A 208 2.21 -6.62 -1.86
CA LYS A 208 1.43 -6.76 -0.63
C LYS A 208 2.19 -6.13 0.55
N ASP A 209 1.66 -5.05 1.10
CA ASP A 209 2.32 -4.29 2.15
C ASP A 209 3.75 -3.88 1.73
N GLU A 210 3.88 -3.40 0.50
CA GLU A 210 5.15 -2.91 -0.02
C GLU A 210 5.63 -1.71 0.79
N GLN A 211 6.87 -1.77 1.26
CA GLN A 211 7.45 -0.75 2.10
C GLN A 211 8.40 0.14 1.30
N VAL A 212 7.99 1.38 1.10
CA VAL A 212 8.71 2.35 0.28
C VAL A 212 9.27 3.46 1.17
N PRO A 213 10.57 3.82 1.04
CA PRO A 213 11.11 4.98 1.74
C PRO A 213 10.30 6.24 1.45
N LEU A 214 9.91 7.00 2.48
CA LEU A 214 9.07 8.19 2.35
C LEU A 214 9.59 9.16 1.28
N LYS A 215 10.90 9.39 1.24
CA LYS A 215 11.50 10.28 0.25
C LYS A 215 11.24 9.83 -1.19
N LEU A 216 11.35 8.53 -1.47
CA LEU A 216 11.10 7.96 -2.79
C LEU A 216 9.62 8.05 -3.16
N PHE A 217 8.74 7.70 -2.21
CA PHE A 217 7.30 7.84 -2.39
C PHE A 217 6.91 9.27 -2.75
N LEU A 218 7.41 10.27 -2.03
CA LEU A 218 7.12 11.68 -2.31
C LEU A 218 7.56 12.10 -3.71
N GLN A 219 8.72 11.63 -4.17
CA GLN A 219 9.20 11.90 -5.53
C GLN A 219 8.30 11.27 -6.59
N ALA A 220 7.90 10.01 -6.40
CA ALA A 220 7.03 9.29 -7.31
C ALA A 220 5.61 9.89 -7.33
N TRP A 221 5.07 10.27 -6.17
CA TRP A 221 3.74 10.86 -6.04
C TRP A 221 3.66 12.28 -6.61
N ALA A 222 4.73 13.08 -6.49
CA ALA A 222 4.80 14.40 -7.07
C ALA A 222 4.61 14.41 -8.61
N THR A 223 4.84 13.28 -9.29
CA THR A 223 4.65 13.17 -10.76
C THR A 223 3.19 13.27 -11.21
N SER A 224 2.26 13.30 -10.26
CA SER A 224 0.81 13.44 -10.48
C SER A 224 0.21 14.68 -9.80
N ASP A 225 1.03 15.63 -9.37
CA ASP A 225 0.60 16.75 -8.50
C ASP A 225 -0.03 16.27 -7.18
N GLU A 226 0.55 15.21 -6.62
CA GLU A 226 0.09 14.59 -5.36
C GLU A 226 -1.38 14.14 -5.43
N ARG A 227 -1.81 13.57 -6.56
CA ARG A 227 -3.18 13.14 -6.80
C ARG A 227 -3.59 12.00 -5.89
N VAL A 228 -4.80 12.15 -5.33
CA VAL A 228 -5.45 11.18 -4.45
C VAL A 228 -6.90 10.93 -4.84
N VAL A 229 -7.37 9.71 -4.59
CA VAL A 229 -8.81 9.39 -4.49
C VAL A 229 -9.05 8.92 -3.07
N VAL A 230 -9.91 9.62 -2.33
CA VAL A 230 -10.11 9.46 -0.88
C VAL A 230 -11.55 9.08 -0.61
N THR A 231 -11.77 8.04 0.20
CA THR A 231 -13.11 7.68 0.69
C THR A 231 -13.66 8.74 1.65
N THR A 232 -15.00 8.97 1.62
CA THR A 232 -15.67 10.00 2.44
C THR A 232 -16.81 9.42 3.27
#